data_12997798d9fc1d2531e199013d872919
#
_entry.id   12997798d9fc1d2531e199013d872919
#
_cell.length_a   1.000
_cell.length_b   1.000
_cell.length_c   1.000
_cell.angle_alpha   90.00
_cell.angle_beta   90.00
_cell.angle_gamma   90.00
#
_symmetry.space_group_name_H-M   'P 1'
#
loop_
_entity.id
_entity.type
_entity.pdbx_description
1 polymer ?
#
loop_
_entity_poly.entity_id
_entity_poly.type
_entity_poly.pdbx_seq_one_letter_code
_entity_poly.pdbx_strand_id
1 'polypeptide(L)'
;VNLTAITDPEGIEVKHFLDSLMLLKAVELPEGASVIDVGTGAGFPSVPAKIVRDDLRLTLLDGLNKRIVFLGELSRRLGQENTALHARAEEAARGELREQFDLATARAVADLRVLAEYCLPFVKVGGVFAALKGPDGPAEVEAAKKAISLLGGKVEAVKSFTLPGQQARTVAVIRKAQPTPGMYPRHGGKIAKQPLQAFGLKWLAACFASRRLRAGFRCAQMW
;
A
#
# COMPACT_ATOMS: atom_id res chain seq x y z
N VAL A 1 9.24 22.21 -9.13
CA VAL A 1 9.44 20.76 -9.11
C VAL A 1 8.47 20.15 -10.11
N ASN A 2 8.99 19.43 -11.13
CA ASN A 2 8.11 18.69 -12.03
C ASN A 2 7.63 17.43 -11.32
N LEU A 3 6.32 17.35 -11.00
CA LEU A 3 5.70 16.27 -10.22
C LEU A 3 4.80 15.37 -11.09
N THR A 4 4.50 15.78 -12.33
CA THR A 4 3.69 15.04 -13.30
C THR A 4 4.13 15.31 -14.72
N ALA A 5 3.97 14.31 -15.59
CA ALA A 5 4.16 14.48 -17.04
C ALA A 5 2.87 15.00 -17.74
N ILE A 6 1.73 15.03 -17.04
CA ILE A 6 0.46 15.53 -17.56
C ILE A 6 0.40 17.03 -17.33
N THR A 7 0.32 17.80 -18.41
CA THR A 7 0.37 19.27 -18.37
C THR A 7 -0.90 19.93 -18.92
N ASP A 8 -1.76 19.18 -19.61
CA ASP A 8 -3.04 19.65 -20.10
C ASP A 8 -4.08 19.72 -18.97
N PRO A 9 -4.91 20.78 -18.91
CA PRO A 9 -5.88 21.00 -17.83
C PRO A 9 -6.87 19.83 -17.67
N GLU A 10 -7.45 19.33 -18.75
CA GLU A 10 -8.42 18.24 -18.72
C GLU A 10 -7.78 16.94 -18.19
N GLY A 11 -6.55 16.64 -18.63
CA GLY A 11 -5.81 15.49 -18.13
C GLY A 11 -5.49 15.61 -16.63
N ILE A 12 -5.19 16.81 -16.14
CA ILE A 12 -4.98 17.05 -14.71
C ILE A 12 -6.27 16.82 -13.94
N GLU A 13 -7.39 17.39 -14.37
CA GLU A 13 -8.69 17.23 -13.71
C GLU A 13 -9.12 15.76 -13.66
N VAL A 14 -9.03 15.04 -14.77
CA VAL A 14 -9.51 13.66 -14.87
C VAL A 14 -8.52 12.67 -14.24
N LYS A 15 -7.23 12.71 -14.63
CA LYS A 15 -6.25 11.68 -14.27
C LYS A 15 -5.60 11.90 -12.90
N HIS A 16 -5.74 13.12 -12.34
CA HIS A 16 -5.23 13.38 -10.99
C HIS A 16 -6.36 13.63 -9.99
N PHE A 17 -7.24 14.60 -10.22
CA PHE A 17 -8.26 14.93 -9.23
C PHE A 17 -9.40 13.92 -9.20
N LEU A 18 -10.09 13.69 -10.32
CA LEU A 18 -11.21 12.75 -10.36
C LEU A 18 -10.78 11.32 -10.02
N ASP A 19 -9.64 10.87 -10.56
CA ASP A 19 -9.04 9.57 -10.23
C ASP A 19 -8.79 9.43 -8.72
N SER A 20 -8.31 10.49 -8.05
CA SER A 20 -8.09 10.50 -6.60
C SER A 20 -9.38 10.36 -5.80
N LEU A 21 -10.47 10.99 -6.27
CA LEU A 21 -11.77 10.92 -5.59
C LEU A 21 -12.43 9.54 -5.66
N MET A 22 -11.94 8.64 -6.53
CA MET A 22 -12.37 7.24 -6.52
C MET A 22 -12.05 6.54 -5.19
N LEU A 23 -11.06 7.03 -4.44
CA LEU A 23 -10.78 6.58 -3.08
C LEU A 23 -12.00 6.71 -2.18
N LEU A 24 -12.63 7.88 -2.14
CA LEU A 24 -13.80 8.15 -1.30
C LEU A 24 -15.05 7.37 -1.75
N LYS A 25 -15.15 7.04 -3.04
CA LYS A 25 -16.20 6.15 -3.55
C LYS A 25 -15.94 4.68 -3.23
N ALA A 26 -14.69 4.31 -3.04
CA ALA A 26 -14.31 2.92 -2.79
C ALA A 26 -14.37 2.55 -1.32
N VAL A 27 -14.11 3.49 -0.40
CA VAL A 27 -13.96 3.22 1.04
C VAL A 27 -14.84 4.15 1.85
N GLU A 28 -15.61 3.58 2.76
CA GLU A 28 -16.30 4.34 3.80
C GLU A 28 -15.35 4.59 4.97
N LEU A 29 -15.21 5.85 5.35
CA LEU A 29 -14.31 6.27 6.42
C LEU A 29 -15.12 6.96 7.53
N PRO A 30 -14.81 6.68 8.81
CA PRO A 30 -15.41 7.41 9.91
C PRO A 30 -15.05 8.89 9.86
N GLU A 31 -15.80 9.71 10.61
CA GLU A 31 -15.44 11.11 10.81
C GLU A 31 -14.09 11.23 11.52
N GLY A 32 -13.26 12.17 11.09
CA GLY A 32 -11.92 12.38 11.63
C GLY A 32 -10.94 11.23 11.38
N ALA A 33 -11.17 10.40 10.36
CA ALA A 33 -10.31 9.26 10.06
C ALA A 33 -8.85 9.66 9.88
N SER A 34 -7.95 8.87 10.48
CA SER A 34 -6.50 8.98 10.28
C SER A 34 -6.08 8.27 8.99
N VAL A 35 -5.45 9.00 8.09
CA VAL A 35 -5.06 8.51 6.76
C VAL A 35 -3.57 8.68 6.55
N ILE A 36 -2.88 7.62 6.12
CA ILE A 36 -1.51 7.70 5.63
C ILE A 36 -1.45 7.44 4.13
N ASP A 37 -0.83 8.36 3.39
CA ASP A 37 -0.59 8.24 1.95
C ASP A 37 0.88 7.87 1.71
N VAL A 38 1.11 6.66 1.25
CA VAL A 38 2.44 6.06 1.15
C VAL A 38 3.02 6.27 -0.25
N GLY A 39 4.11 7.03 -0.32
CA GLY A 39 4.67 7.46 -1.60
C GLY A 39 3.78 8.49 -2.28
N THR A 40 3.28 9.43 -1.50
CA THR A 40 2.25 10.40 -1.87
C THR A 40 2.58 11.30 -3.07
N GLY A 41 3.85 11.48 -3.40
CA GLY A 41 4.30 12.25 -4.55
C GLY A 41 3.90 13.72 -4.49
N ALA A 42 2.94 14.11 -5.34
CA ALA A 42 2.34 15.44 -5.37
C ALA A 42 1.11 15.60 -4.44
N GLY A 43 0.87 14.63 -3.54
CA GLY A 43 -0.28 14.63 -2.63
C GLY A 43 -1.49 13.86 -3.16
N PHE A 44 -1.31 13.01 -4.16
CA PHE A 44 -2.39 12.20 -4.73
C PHE A 44 -2.34 10.76 -4.24
N PRO A 45 -3.46 10.17 -3.77
CA PRO A 45 -4.83 10.67 -3.88
C PRO A 45 -5.34 11.46 -2.67
N SER A 46 -4.60 11.59 -1.60
CA SER A 46 -5.13 11.98 -0.29
C SER A 46 -5.45 13.48 -0.18
N VAL A 47 -4.66 14.37 -0.78
CA VAL A 47 -4.94 15.82 -0.70
C VAL A 47 -6.26 16.19 -1.38
N PRO A 48 -6.59 15.73 -2.63
CA PRO A 48 -7.92 15.90 -3.19
C PRO A 48 -9.04 15.28 -2.35
N ALA A 49 -8.80 14.13 -1.75
CA ALA A 49 -9.78 13.52 -0.84
C ALA A 49 -10.09 14.43 0.36
N LYS A 50 -9.06 15.07 0.95
CA LYS A 50 -9.23 16.00 2.07
C LYS A 50 -9.92 17.31 1.65
N ILE A 51 -9.79 17.76 0.41
CA ILE A 51 -10.55 18.92 -0.08
C ILE A 51 -12.08 18.65 -0.01
N VAL A 52 -12.49 17.39 -0.24
CA VAL A 52 -13.90 16.96 -0.18
C VAL A 52 -14.32 16.53 1.23
N ARG A 53 -13.40 15.97 2.01
CA ARG A 53 -13.57 15.49 3.38
C ARG A 53 -12.53 16.18 4.27
N ASP A 54 -12.81 17.40 4.67
CA ASP A 54 -11.90 18.29 5.43
C ASP A 54 -11.58 17.76 6.83
N ASP A 55 -12.45 16.90 7.36
CA ASP A 55 -12.28 16.19 8.64
C ASP A 55 -11.11 15.17 8.65
N LEU A 56 -10.63 14.72 7.50
CA LEU A 56 -9.56 13.72 7.42
C LEU A 56 -8.24 14.26 8.00
N ARG A 57 -7.55 13.41 8.78
CA ARG A 57 -6.22 13.70 9.33
C ARG A 57 -5.17 13.00 8.50
N LEU A 58 -4.46 13.78 7.65
CA LEU A 58 -3.52 13.22 6.69
C LEU A 58 -2.09 13.19 7.22
N THR A 59 -1.43 12.05 7.00
CA THR A 59 0.02 11.89 7.01
C THR A 59 0.50 11.58 5.59
N LEU A 60 1.27 12.51 5.02
CA LEU A 60 1.82 12.44 3.66
C LEU A 60 3.25 11.94 3.73
N LEU A 61 3.47 10.67 3.38
CA LEU A 61 4.78 10.02 3.49
C LEU A 61 5.46 9.92 2.11
N ASP A 62 6.67 10.43 1.98
CA ASP A 62 7.50 10.22 0.78
C ASP A 62 8.99 10.11 1.13
N GLY A 63 9.71 9.28 0.39
CA GLY A 63 11.15 9.09 0.53
C GLY A 63 12.01 10.21 -0.08
N LEU A 64 11.41 11.21 -0.72
CA LEU A 64 12.11 12.34 -1.34
C LEU A 64 11.80 13.66 -0.65
N ASN A 65 12.78 14.21 0.07
CA ASN A 65 12.61 15.45 0.85
C ASN A 65 12.06 16.62 0.03
N LYS A 66 12.45 16.77 -1.24
CA LYS A 66 11.92 17.83 -2.12
C LYS A 66 10.39 17.78 -2.30
N ARG A 67 9.79 16.57 -2.25
CA ARG A 67 8.33 16.41 -2.30
C ARG A 67 7.68 16.79 -0.99
N ILE A 68 8.31 16.46 0.14
CA ILE A 68 7.84 16.81 1.46
C ILE A 68 7.82 18.33 1.65
N VAL A 69 8.87 19.04 1.23
CA VAL A 69 8.90 20.51 1.24
C VAL A 69 7.76 21.10 0.39
N PHE A 70 7.54 20.55 -0.82
CA PHE A 70 6.42 20.96 -1.67
C PHE A 70 5.06 20.73 -0.99
N LEU A 71 4.86 19.56 -0.37
CA LEU A 71 3.60 19.19 0.31
C LEU A 71 3.33 20.08 1.53
N GLY A 72 4.37 20.48 2.26
CA GLY A 72 4.24 21.45 3.36
C GLY A 72 3.73 22.81 2.86
N GLU A 73 4.32 23.31 1.78
CA GLU A 73 3.87 24.57 1.17
C GLU A 73 2.46 24.45 0.53
N LEU A 74 2.14 23.34 -0.12
CA LEU A 74 0.82 23.05 -0.65
C LEU A 74 -0.24 23.06 0.47
N SER A 75 0.02 22.33 1.57
CA SER A 75 -0.88 22.27 2.72
C SER A 75 -1.14 23.65 3.30
N ARG A 76 -0.09 24.47 3.48
CA ARG A 76 -0.19 25.85 3.95
C ARG A 76 -1.07 26.70 3.02
N ARG A 77 -0.90 26.61 1.68
CA ARG A 77 -1.70 27.35 0.70
C ARG A 77 -3.16 26.92 0.68
N LEU A 78 -3.43 25.64 0.91
CA LEU A 78 -4.79 25.11 0.98
C LEU A 78 -5.46 25.33 2.35
N GLY A 79 -4.75 25.90 3.33
CA GLY A 79 -5.26 25.99 4.71
C GLY A 79 -5.50 24.63 5.37
N GLN A 80 -4.79 23.60 4.94
CA GLN A 80 -4.93 22.23 5.46
C GLN A 80 -3.82 21.92 6.47
N GLU A 81 -4.20 21.39 7.63
CA GLU A 81 -3.27 20.82 8.59
C GLU A 81 -2.96 19.37 8.19
N ASN A 82 -1.81 19.14 7.55
CA ASN A 82 -1.32 17.83 7.15
C ASN A 82 0.07 17.58 7.73
N THR A 83 0.33 16.35 8.18
CA THR A 83 1.67 15.92 8.57
C THR A 83 2.44 15.48 7.33
N ALA A 84 3.46 16.23 6.92
CA ALA A 84 4.34 15.84 5.80
C ALA A 84 5.60 15.16 6.38
N LEU A 85 5.82 13.88 6.07
CA LEU A 85 6.86 13.06 6.67
C LEU A 85 7.87 12.56 5.63
N HIS A 86 9.13 12.97 5.79
CA HIS A 86 10.25 12.44 5.00
C HIS A 86 10.78 11.16 5.64
N ALA A 87 10.39 10.01 5.14
CA ALA A 87 10.88 8.71 5.59
C ALA A 87 10.70 7.63 4.53
N ARG A 88 11.43 6.52 4.70
CA ARG A 88 11.15 5.28 3.96
C ARG A 88 9.98 4.56 4.63
N ALA A 89 9.03 4.05 3.82
CA ALA A 89 7.83 3.42 4.34
C ALA A 89 8.14 2.23 5.25
N GLU A 90 9.09 1.38 4.85
CA GLU A 90 9.52 0.21 5.61
C GLU A 90 10.21 0.53 6.94
N GLU A 91 10.79 1.72 7.06
CA GLU A 91 11.41 2.20 8.31
C GLU A 91 10.35 2.81 9.23
N ALA A 92 9.53 3.71 8.71
CA ALA A 92 8.47 4.37 9.45
C ALA A 92 7.42 3.38 10.02
N ALA A 93 7.10 2.33 9.25
CA ALA A 93 6.14 1.29 9.67
C ALA A 93 6.67 0.32 10.74
N ARG A 94 7.93 0.42 11.13
CA ARG A 94 8.52 -0.31 12.26
C ARG A 94 8.51 0.47 13.57
N GLY A 95 8.31 1.79 13.49
CA GLY A 95 8.28 2.71 14.62
C GLY A 95 6.86 2.97 15.13
N GLU A 96 6.68 4.18 15.68
CA GLU A 96 5.45 4.63 16.34
C GLU A 96 4.22 4.70 15.40
N LEU A 97 4.44 4.76 14.09
CA LEU A 97 3.34 4.81 13.12
C LEU A 97 2.74 3.43 12.79
N ARG A 98 3.30 2.36 13.38
CA ARG A 98 2.80 1.01 13.16
C ARG A 98 1.38 0.84 13.68
N GLU A 99 0.48 0.37 12.80
CA GLU A 99 -0.92 0.06 13.12
C GLU A 99 -1.70 1.21 13.77
N GLN A 100 -1.43 2.46 13.32
CA GLN A 100 -2.06 3.66 13.87
C GLN A 100 -3.16 4.25 12.97
N PHE A 101 -3.26 3.85 11.70
CA PHE A 101 -4.13 4.51 10.74
C PHE A 101 -5.40 3.75 10.45
N ASP A 102 -6.51 4.49 10.27
CA ASP A 102 -7.78 3.97 9.78
C ASP A 102 -7.67 3.55 8.32
N LEU A 103 -6.93 4.33 7.53
CA LEU A 103 -6.68 4.09 6.13
C LEU A 103 -5.19 4.27 5.79
N ALA A 104 -4.61 3.29 5.12
CA ALA A 104 -3.43 3.53 4.29
C ALA A 104 -3.86 3.56 2.82
N THR A 105 -3.29 4.49 2.05
CA THR A 105 -3.52 4.55 0.60
C THR A 105 -2.20 4.67 -0.15
N ALA A 106 -2.18 4.23 -1.40
CA ALA A 106 -1.07 4.42 -2.32
C ALA A 106 -1.57 4.41 -3.76
N ARG A 107 -0.94 5.23 -4.63
CA ARG A 107 -1.26 5.30 -6.06
C ARG A 107 0.00 5.16 -6.91
N ALA A 108 -0.02 4.24 -7.90
CA ALA A 108 1.00 4.11 -8.96
C ALA A 108 2.46 3.97 -8.47
N VAL A 109 2.70 3.40 -7.29
CA VAL A 109 4.05 3.29 -6.71
C VAL A 109 4.75 2.00 -7.11
N ALA A 110 4.05 0.85 -7.07
CA ALA A 110 4.62 -0.48 -7.33
C ALA A 110 3.54 -1.55 -7.54
N ASP A 111 3.97 -2.79 -7.82
CA ASP A 111 3.12 -3.99 -7.79
C ASP A 111 2.41 -4.13 -6.42
N LEU A 112 1.18 -4.65 -6.42
CA LEU A 112 0.36 -4.70 -5.21
C LEU A 112 0.97 -5.57 -4.09
N ARG A 113 1.78 -6.59 -4.41
CA ARG A 113 2.51 -7.39 -3.40
C ARG A 113 3.53 -6.56 -2.63
N VAL A 114 4.19 -5.64 -3.34
CA VAL A 114 5.15 -4.68 -2.77
C VAL A 114 4.41 -3.63 -1.95
N LEU A 115 3.34 -3.06 -2.50
CA LEU A 115 2.52 -2.06 -1.81
C LEU A 115 1.88 -2.61 -0.54
N ALA A 116 1.40 -3.85 -0.56
CA ALA A 116 0.83 -4.49 0.62
C ALA A 116 1.84 -4.53 1.78
N GLU A 117 3.11 -4.83 1.51
CA GLU A 117 4.15 -4.86 2.54
C GLU A 117 4.55 -3.46 3.03
N TYR A 118 4.45 -2.42 2.19
CA TYR A 118 4.68 -1.04 2.61
C TYR A 118 3.50 -0.43 3.37
N CYS A 119 2.26 -0.79 3.05
CA CYS A 119 1.07 -0.10 3.52
C CYS A 119 0.36 -0.80 4.70
N LEU A 120 0.19 -2.14 4.65
CA LEU A 120 -0.55 -2.88 5.69
C LEU A 120 0.03 -2.74 7.10
N PRO A 121 1.36 -2.61 7.30
CA PRO A 121 1.91 -2.40 8.63
C PRO A 121 1.51 -1.07 9.30
N PHE A 122 1.04 -0.07 8.55
CA PHE A 122 0.52 1.18 9.11
C PHE A 122 -0.93 1.09 9.57
N VAL A 123 -1.70 0.13 8.98
CA VAL A 123 -3.14 0.03 9.18
C VAL A 123 -3.45 -0.66 10.48
N LYS A 124 -4.27 -0.05 11.35
CA LYS A 124 -4.80 -0.69 12.56
C LYS A 124 -5.73 -1.85 12.23
N VAL A 125 -5.85 -2.82 13.11
CA VAL A 125 -6.82 -3.92 12.95
C VAL A 125 -8.22 -3.34 12.83
N GLY A 126 -8.98 -3.79 11.83
CA GLY A 126 -10.28 -3.22 11.45
C GLY A 126 -10.18 -2.06 10.44
N GLY A 127 -9.02 -1.46 10.25
CA GLY A 127 -8.77 -0.43 9.23
C GLY A 127 -8.64 -0.99 7.82
N VAL A 128 -8.34 -0.13 6.85
CA VAL A 128 -8.31 -0.46 5.42
C VAL A 128 -6.99 -0.04 4.78
N PHE A 129 -6.48 -0.85 3.87
CA PHE A 129 -5.54 -0.44 2.84
C PHE A 129 -6.28 -0.34 1.51
N ALA A 130 -6.26 0.84 0.88
CA ALA A 130 -6.85 1.10 -0.43
C ALA A 130 -5.76 1.41 -1.46
N ALA A 131 -5.57 0.53 -2.44
CA ALA A 131 -4.60 0.72 -3.51
C ALA A 131 -5.30 1.15 -4.81
N LEU A 132 -4.93 2.34 -5.32
CA LEU A 132 -5.42 2.85 -6.59
C LEU A 132 -4.56 2.27 -7.72
N LYS A 133 -5.23 1.54 -8.63
CA LYS A 133 -4.60 0.79 -9.73
C LYS A 133 -5.25 1.11 -11.07
N GLY A 134 -4.52 0.79 -12.14
CA GLY A 134 -5.04 0.83 -13.51
C GLY A 134 -5.94 -0.37 -13.83
N PRO A 135 -6.11 -0.67 -15.13
CA PRO A 135 -6.97 -1.75 -15.61
C PRO A 135 -6.52 -3.15 -15.13
N ASP A 136 -5.21 -3.35 -14.91
CA ASP A 136 -4.66 -4.64 -14.47
C ASP A 136 -4.85 -4.91 -12.97
N GLY A 137 -5.50 -3.99 -12.25
CA GLY A 137 -5.75 -4.10 -10.81
C GLY A 137 -6.32 -5.44 -10.34
N PRO A 138 -7.36 -6.01 -10.98
CA PRO A 138 -7.89 -7.31 -10.59
C PRO A 138 -6.87 -8.45 -10.65
N ALA A 139 -6.03 -8.48 -11.68
CA ALA A 139 -4.96 -9.47 -11.82
C ALA A 139 -3.87 -9.30 -10.76
N GLU A 140 -3.50 -8.04 -10.46
CA GLU A 140 -2.55 -7.74 -9.38
C GLU A 140 -3.10 -8.17 -8.02
N VAL A 141 -4.40 -7.99 -7.75
CA VAL A 141 -5.04 -8.42 -6.51
C VAL A 141 -4.96 -9.94 -6.37
N GLU A 142 -5.26 -10.68 -7.43
CA GLU A 142 -5.17 -12.14 -7.40
C GLU A 142 -3.75 -12.62 -7.09
N ALA A 143 -2.76 -12.03 -7.74
CA ALA A 143 -1.34 -12.34 -7.50
C ALA A 143 -0.88 -11.95 -6.07
N ALA A 144 -1.51 -10.93 -5.47
CA ALA A 144 -1.14 -10.40 -4.15
C ALA A 144 -1.85 -11.08 -2.96
N LYS A 145 -2.87 -11.90 -3.18
CA LYS A 145 -3.70 -12.51 -2.09
C LYS A 145 -2.85 -13.14 -0.99
N LYS A 146 -1.80 -13.86 -1.36
CA LYS A 146 -0.92 -14.52 -0.39
C LYS A 146 -0.11 -13.51 0.42
N ALA A 147 0.45 -12.50 -0.24
CA ALA A 147 1.19 -11.41 0.42
C ALA A 147 0.29 -10.67 1.41
N ILE A 148 -0.92 -10.31 0.97
CA ILE A 148 -1.94 -9.64 1.78
C ILE A 148 -2.26 -10.47 3.03
N SER A 149 -2.52 -11.77 2.86
CA SER A 149 -2.83 -12.68 3.98
C SER A 149 -1.67 -12.80 4.97
N LEU A 150 -0.42 -12.92 4.50
CA LEU A 150 0.78 -12.98 5.35
C LEU A 150 0.97 -11.70 6.19
N LEU A 151 0.50 -10.56 5.70
CA LEU A 151 0.59 -9.25 6.34
C LEU A 151 -0.61 -8.93 7.25
N GLY A 152 -1.51 -9.90 7.45
CA GLY A 152 -2.70 -9.73 8.29
C GLY A 152 -3.88 -9.08 7.58
N GLY A 153 -3.83 -8.94 6.25
CA GLY A 153 -4.91 -8.39 5.43
C GLY A 153 -5.83 -9.45 4.83
N LYS A 154 -7.04 -9.01 4.43
CA LYS A 154 -8.00 -9.78 3.64
C LYS A 154 -8.56 -8.89 2.54
N VAL A 155 -8.56 -9.35 1.30
CA VAL A 155 -9.23 -8.63 0.20
C VAL A 155 -10.73 -8.58 0.50
N GLU A 156 -11.27 -7.36 0.63
CA GLU A 156 -12.68 -7.11 0.90
C GLU A 156 -13.45 -6.83 -0.38
N ALA A 157 -12.88 -5.99 -1.25
CA ALA A 157 -13.49 -5.63 -2.52
C ALA A 157 -12.43 -5.27 -3.57
N VAL A 158 -12.81 -5.42 -4.83
CA VAL A 158 -12.11 -4.89 -6.00
C VAL A 158 -13.13 -4.05 -6.75
N LYS A 159 -13.05 -2.72 -6.60
CA LYS A 159 -14.00 -1.79 -7.19
C LYS A 159 -13.44 -1.22 -8.48
N SER A 160 -14.16 -1.42 -9.58
CA SER A 160 -13.79 -0.91 -10.90
C SER A 160 -14.56 0.38 -11.19
N PHE A 161 -13.88 1.34 -11.79
CA PHE A 161 -14.42 2.63 -12.21
C PHE A 161 -14.01 2.91 -13.64
N THR A 162 -14.83 3.68 -14.35
CA THR A 162 -14.48 4.20 -15.67
C THR A 162 -14.44 5.73 -15.58
N LEU A 163 -13.27 6.30 -15.83
CA LEU A 163 -13.09 7.75 -15.93
C LEU A 163 -13.45 8.23 -17.33
N PRO A 164 -13.70 9.55 -17.53
CA PRO A 164 -13.86 10.15 -18.85
C PRO A 164 -12.75 9.68 -19.81
N GLY A 165 -13.10 9.49 -21.09
CA GLY A 165 -12.19 8.92 -22.09
C GLY A 165 -11.99 7.40 -21.96
N GLN A 166 -12.95 6.69 -21.36
CA GLN A 166 -12.96 5.22 -21.23
C GLN A 166 -11.76 4.65 -20.48
N GLN A 167 -11.20 5.40 -19.54
CA GLN A 167 -10.04 4.98 -18.77
C GLN A 167 -10.47 4.11 -17.58
N ALA A 168 -10.21 2.81 -17.66
CA ALA A 168 -10.49 1.89 -16.57
C ALA A 168 -9.56 2.15 -15.37
N ARG A 169 -10.12 2.14 -14.18
CA ARG A 169 -9.44 2.26 -12.88
C ARG A 169 -9.97 1.21 -11.92
N THR A 170 -9.11 0.80 -11.03
CA THR A 170 -9.43 -0.19 -9.99
C THR A 170 -8.97 0.33 -8.65
N VAL A 171 -9.82 0.21 -7.63
CA VAL A 171 -9.42 0.38 -6.24
C VAL A 171 -9.51 -0.97 -5.54
N ALA A 172 -8.36 -1.51 -5.14
CA ALA A 172 -8.30 -2.70 -4.31
C ALA A 172 -8.49 -2.30 -2.84
N VAL A 173 -9.55 -2.81 -2.22
CA VAL A 173 -9.91 -2.57 -0.81
C VAL A 173 -9.52 -3.79 0.01
N ILE A 174 -8.58 -3.61 0.93
CA ILE A 174 -8.00 -4.66 1.75
C ILE A 174 -8.24 -4.34 3.21
N ARG A 175 -9.06 -5.15 3.89
CA ARG A 175 -9.34 -5.01 5.32
C ARG A 175 -8.17 -5.58 6.13
N LYS A 176 -7.71 -4.85 7.13
CA LYS A 176 -6.75 -5.36 8.12
C LYS A 176 -7.49 -6.25 9.11
N ALA A 177 -7.34 -7.57 8.95
CA ALA A 177 -8.05 -8.57 9.76
C ALA A 177 -7.26 -8.98 11.01
N GLN A 178 -5.92 -8.93 10.96
CA GLN A 178 -5.02 -9.33 12.04
C GLN A 178 -3.81 -8.40 12.10
N PRO A 179 -3.10 -8.32 13.25
CA PRO A 179 -1.84 -7.59 13.32
C PRO A 179 -0.82 -8.11 12.29
N THR A 180 -0.04 -7.21 11.72
CA THR A 180 1.08 -7.61 10.85
C THR A 180 2.17 -8.27 11.69
N PRO A 181 2.67 -9.47 11.33
CA PRO A 181 3.74 -10.12 12.08
C PRO A 181 4.98 -9.22 12.19
N GLY A 182 5.65 -9.23 13.35
CA GLY A 182 6.76 -8.32 13.68
C GLY A 182 7.97 -8.39 12.74
N MET A 183 8.12 -9.47 11.97
CA MET A 183 9.15 -9.59 10.94
C MET A 183 8.90 -8.70 9.70
N TYR A 184 7.68 -8.17 9.53
CA TYR A 184 7.30 -7.27 8.45
C TYR A 184 7.09 -5.83 8.96
N PRO A 185 7.35 -4.82 8.11
CA PRO A 185 7.88 -4.95 6.76
C PRO A 185 9.34 -5.38 6.77
N ARG A 186 9.78 -6.08 5.72
CA ARG A 186 11.20 -6.40 5.50
C ARG A 186 11.97 -5.12 5.09
N HIS A 187 13.29 -5.21 4.98
CA HIS A 187 14.11 -4.11 4.44
C HIS A 187 13.73 -3.81 2.98
N GLY A 188 13.65 -2.53 2.59
CA GLY A 188 13.12 -2.08 1.29
C GLY A 188 13.77 -2.72 0.07
N GLY A 189 15.08 -2.90 0.09
CA GLY A 189 15.79 -3.61 -1.00
C GLY A 189 15.34 -5.07 -1.18
N LYS A 190 14.93 -5.74 -0.11
CA LYS A 190 14.38 -7.11 -0.17
C LYS A 190 12.93 -7.11 -0.66
N ILE A 191 12.14 -6.14 -0.23
CA ILE A 191 10.72 -6.00 -0.65
C ILE A 191 10.64 -5.85 -2.16
N ALA A 192 11.41 -4.92 -2.74
CA ALA A 192 11.38 -4.62 -4.17
C ALA A 192 11.94 -5.77 -5.04
N LYS A 193 13.04 -6.41 -4.59
CA LYS A 193 13.69 -7.49 -5.37
C LYS A 193 13.00 -8.83 -5.25
N GLN A 194 12.34 -9.10 -4.14
CA GLN A 194 11.70 -10.37 -3.81
C GLN A 194 10.32 -10.12 -3.17
N PRO A 195 9.33 -9.63 -3.93
CA PRO A 195 7.97 -9.46 -3.43
C PRO A 195 7.45 -10.75 -2.81
N LEU A 196 6.62 -10.64 -1.77
CA LEU A 196 6.00 -11.80 -1.13
C LEU A 196 5.16 -12.58 -2.15
N GLN A 197 5.46 -13.86 -2.29
CA GLN A 197 4.77 -14.77 -3.22
C GLN A 197 4.15 -15.94 -2.49
N ALA A 198 3.23 -16.66 -3.12
CA ALA A 198 2.86 -17.99 -2.70
C ALA A 198 4.14 -18.87 -2.70
N PHE A 199 4.39 -19.61 -1.62
CA PHE A 199 5.46 -20.60 -1.62
C PHE A 199 5.20 -21.58 -2.77
N GLY A 200 5.99 -21.49 -3.83
CA GLY A 200 5.93 -22.47 -4.91
C GLY A 200 6.26 -23.84 -4.37
N LEU A 201 5.65 -24.89 -4.92
CA LEU A 201 5.90 -26.30 -4.59
C LEU A 201 7.39 -26.71 -4.49
N LYS A 202 8.29 -25.91 -5.08
CA LYS A 202 9.74 -26.09 -5.00
C LYS A 202 10.30 -26.01 -3.58
N TRP A 203 9.67 -25.26 -2.65
CA TRP A 203 10.15 -25.18 -1.27
C TRP A 203 9.73 -26.39 -0.42
N LEU A 204 8.53 -26.92 -0.68
CA LEU A 204 8.08 -28.18 -0.08
C LEU A 204 8.97 -29.35 -0.52
N ALA A 205 9.35 -29.40 -1.80
CA ALA A 205 10.26 -30.42 -2.30
C ALA A 205 11.66 -30.32 -1.65
N ALA A 206 12.19 -29.13 -1.44
CA ALA A 206 13.48 -28.91 -0.77
C ALA A 206 13.42 -29.27 0.73
N CYS A 207 12.32 -28.96 1.43
CA CYS A 207 12.14 -29.38 2.83
C CYS A 207 11.97 -30.91 2.97
N PHE A 208 11.27 -31.55 2.04
CA PHE A 208 11.15 -33.01 2.04
C PHE A 208 12.46 -33.69 1.68
N ALA A 209 13.25 -33.14 0.76
CA ALA A 209 14.56 -33.64 0.41
C ALA A 209 15.55 -33.54 1.60
N SER A 210 15.53 -32.43 2.33
CA SER A 210 16.42 -32.24 3.50
C SER A 210 16.03 -33.10 4.71
N ARG A 211 14.76 -33.49 4.85
CA ARG A 211 14.34 -34.45 5.89
C ARG A 211 14.70 -35.90 5.58
N ARG A 212 14.73 -36.30 4.30
CA ARG A 212 15.17 -37.65 3.92
C ARG A 212 16.66 -37.89 4.13
N LEU A 213 17.51 -36.88 4.06
CA LEU A 213 18.95 -36.97 4.32
C LEU A 213 19.29 -37.07 5.83
N ARG A 214 18.38 -36.70 6.75
CA ARG A 214 18.59 -36.86 8.20
C ARG A 214 18.01 -38.16 8.79
N ALA A 215 17.17 -38.87 8.04
CA ALA A 215 16.58 -40.14 8.47
C ALA A 215 17.41 -41.37 8.03
N GLY A 216 18.42 -41.19 7.18
CA GLY A 216 19.26 -42.27 6.63
C GLY A 216 20.54 -42.61 7.41
N PHE A 217 20.80 -41.95 8.57
CA PHE A 217 22.07 -42.16 9.31
C PHE A 217 21.90 -42.73 10.73
N ARG A 218 20.86 -43.51 10.97
CA ARG A 218 20.79 -44.34 12.20
C ARG A 218 20.12 -45.68 11.91
N CYS A 219 20.82 -46.55 11.19
CA CYS A 219 20.53 -47.99 11.25
C CYS A 219 21.70 -48.79 10.62
N ALA A 220 22.89 -48.66 11.17
CA ALA A 220 23.98 -49.59 10.88
C ALA A 220 25.01 -49.56 12.02
N GLN A 221 24.62 -50.03 13.21
CA GLN A 221 25.54 -50.57 14.22
C GLN A 221 24.68 -51.27 15.28
N MET A 222 24.29 -52.47 14.99
CA MET A 222 24.06 -53.57 15.95
C MET A 222 23.83 -54.84 15.13
N TRP A 223 24.92 -55.55 14.83
CA TRP A 223 25.11 -56.99 14.87
C TRP A 223 26.60 -57.28 14.61
#